data_d0b7bdbccc4ade7f3dd25631791a79bc
#
_entry.id   d0b7bdbccc4ade7f3dd25631791a79bc
#
_cell.length_a   1.000
_cell.length_b   1.000
_cell.length_c   1.000
_cell.angle_alpha   90.00
_cell.angle_beta   90.00
_cell.angle_gamma   90.00
#
_symmetry.space_group_name_H-M   'P 1'
#
loop_
_entity.id
_entity.type
_entity.pdbx_description
1 polymer ?
#
loop_
_entity_poly.entity_id
_entity_poly.type
_entity_poly.pdbx_seq_one_letter_code
_entity_poly.pdbx_strand_id
1 'polypeptide(L)'
;AHLTLAAEDAVFGQPQVRHSDGTDVIWTMLGKFKGALRYGLTGDHIDAREALRLRLINKVVPSDQLLEEAFRLVERIARVPPDTVKINLQKATAGYEMMGLAKAWSLNAELSALAQLTRREEFYAPLEAAQKRGGLPEFIATRDAPFAPEPFGPRAKRRE
;
A
#
# COMPACT_ATOMS: atom_id res chain seq x y z
N ALA A 1 7.54 3.41 7.47
CA ALA A 1 7.75 4.75 8.06
C ALA A 1 6.74 4.97 9.19
N HIS A 2 7.12 5.70 10.24
CA HIS A 2 6.21 6.03 11.35
C HIS A 2 5.26 7.17 10.96
N LEU A 3 5.72 8.10 10.15
CA LEU A 3 4.94 9.20 9.59
C LEU A 3 5.14 9.23 8.09
N THR A 4 4.07 9.56 7.36
CA THR A 4 4.09 9.61 5.90
C THR A 4 3.35 10.84 5.40
N LEU A 5 4.02 11.67 4.59
CA LEU A 5 3.41 12.72 3.80
C LEU A 5 3.39 12.27 2.34
N ALA A 6 2.38 12.67 1.60
CA ALA A 6 2.29 12.36 0.19
C ALA A 6 2.02 13.62 -0.63
N ALA A 7 2.61 13.69 -1.82
CA ALA A 7 2.22 14.63 -2.84
C ALA A 7 0.79 14.37 -3.30
N GLU A 8 0.08 15.40 -3.73
CA GLU A 8 -1.33 15.30 -4.15
C GLU A 8 -1.54 14.40 -5.37
N ASP A 9 -0.50 14.22 -6.19
CA ASP A 9 -0.46 13.34 -7.36
C ASP A 9 0.08 11.94 -7.06
N ALA A 10 0.42 11.64 -5.80
CA ALA A 10 0.92 10.32 -5.41
C ALA A 10 -0.15 9.23 -5.59
N VAL A 11 0.30 8.08 -6.06
CA VAL A 11 -0.53 6.91 -6.29
C VAL A 11 -0.03 5.74 -5.46
N PHE A 12 -0.93 5.08 -4.77
CA PHE A 12 -0.67 3.91 -3.94
C PHE A 12 -1.45 2.71 -4.47
N GLY A 13 -1.08 1.51 -4.07
CA GLY A 13 -1.82 0.32 -4.43
C GLY A 13 -1.09 -0.98 -4.10
N GLN A 14 -1.82 -2.08 -4.22
CA GLN A 14 -1.31 -3.44 -4.12
C GLN A 14 -1.63 -4.23 -5.40
N PRO A 15 -1.18 -3.78 -6.58
CA PRO A 15 -1.54 -4.41 -7.86
C PRO A 15 -0.97 -5.83 -8.01
N GLN A 16 -0.06 -6.25 -7.13
CA GLN A 16 0.45 -7.62 -7.08
C GLN A 16 -0.66 -8.66 -6.83
N VAL A 17 -1.77 -8.31 -6.18
CA VAL A 17 -2.90 -9.22 -6.00
C VAL A 17 -3.45 -9.77 -7.32
N ARG A 18 -3.25 -9.03 -8.40
CA ARG A 18 -3.67 -9.42 -9.77
C ARG A 18 -2.81 -10.55 -10.37
N HIS A 19 -1.77 -10.98 -9.67
CA HIS A 19 -0.91 -12.11 -10.07
C HIS A 19 -0.31 -12.89 -8.90
N SER A 20 -0.54 -12.47 -7.65
CA SER A 20 -0.04 -13.11 -6.45
C SER A 20 -0.94 -12.77 -5.26
N ASP A 21 -0.44 -12.89 -4.03
CA ASP A 21 -1.13 -12.35 -2.86
C ASP A 21 -0.88 -10.83 -2.75
N GLY A 22 -1.81 -10.11 -2.16
CA GLY A 22 -1.73 -8.65 -2.12
C GLY A 22 -2.19 -8.00 -0.83
N THR A 23 -2.83 -8.74 0.04
CA THR A 23 -3.33 -8.18 1.30
C THR A 23 -2.30 -8.37 2.41
N ASP A 24 -1.72 -7.26 2.87
CA ASP A 24 -0.81 -7.25 4.00
C ASP A 24 -1.57 -6.98 5.31
N VAL A 25 -1.14 -7.60 6.40
CA VAL A 25 -1.72 -7.40 7.74
C VAL A 25 -1.65 -5.95 8.19
N ILE A 26 -0.61 -5.21 7.82
CA ILE A 26 -0.46 -3.78 8.14
C ILE A 26 -1.56 -2.96 7.49
N TRP A 27 -1.94 -3.25 6.25
CA TRP A 27 -3.07 -2.57 5.59
C TRP A 27 -4.37 -2.79 6.34
N THR A 28 -4.60 -3.99 6.84
CA THR A 28 -5.78 -4.31 7.66
C THR A 28 -5.77 -3.52 8.96
N MET A 29 -4.63 -3.41 9.62
CA MET A 29 -4.48 -2.69 10.90
C MET A 29 -4.62 -1.17 10.72
N LEU A 30 -4.01 -0.59 9.68
CA LEU A 30 -4.03 0.86 9.42
C LEU A 30 -5.30 1.30 8.68
N GLY A 31 -5.65 0.60 7.59
CA GLY A 31 -6.72 1.00 6.66
C GLY A 31 -8.10 0.48 7.02
N LYS A 32 -8.25 -0.21 8.15
CA LYS A 32 -9.45 -0.94 8.56
C LYS A 32 -9.80 -2.08 7.60
N PHE A 33 -10.54 -3.07 8.10
CA PHE A 33 -10.84 -4.33 7.42
C PHE A 33 -11.43 -4.14 6.00
N LYS A 34 -12.50 -3.34 5.87
CA LYS A 34 -13.15 -3.14 4.56
C LYS A 34 -12.29 -2.40 3.55
N GLY A 35 -11.51 -1.41 4.01
CA GLY A 35 -10.58 -0.69 3.14
C GLY A 35 -9.46 -1.59 2.63
N ALA A 36 -8.83 -2.35 3.53
CA ALA A 36 -7.78 -3.30 3.18
C ALA A 36 -8.29 -4.35 2.19
N LEU A 37 -9.45 -4.96 2.45
CA LEU A 37 -10.03 -5.98 1.56
C LEU A 37 -10.40 -5.41 0.19
N ARG A 38 -11.00 -4.22 0.11
CA ARG A 38 -11.35 -3.63 -1.17
C ARG A 38 -10.15 -3.58 -2.11
N TYR A 39 -9.05 -2.98 -1.66
CA TYR A 39 -7.86 -2.79 -2.47
C TYR A 39 -6.99 -4.05 -2.53
N GLY A 40 -6.95 -4.83 -1.46
CA GLY A 40 -6.24 -6.11 -1.42
C GLY A 40 -6.88 -7.22 -2.25
N LEU A 41 -8.16 -7.10 -2.64
CA LEU A 41 -8.84 -8.07 -3.51
C LEU A 41 -8.96 -7.63 -4.97
N THR A 42 -8.84 -6.33 -5.26
CA THR A 42 -8.97 -5.79 -6.62
C THR A 42 -7.64 -5.33 -7.21
N GLY A 43 -6.73 -4.89 -6.37
CA GLY A 43 -5.49 -4.24 -6.79
C GLY A 43 -5.70 -2.84 -7.37
N ASP A 44 -6.88 -2.24 -7.16
CA ASP A 44 -7.18 -0.89 -7.63
C ASP A 44 -6.22 0.14 -7.02
N HIS A 45 -5.92 1.18 -7.77
CA HIS A 45 -5.04 2.24 -7.31
C HIS A 45 -5.79 3.22 -6.40
N ILE A 46 -5.06 3.79 -5.46
CA ILE A 46 -5.53 4.71 -4.43
C ILE A 46 -4.84 6.04 -4.65
N ASP A 47 -5.58 7.14 -4.78
CA ASP A 47 -5.00 8.48 -4.78
C ASP A 47 -4.60 8.93 -3.37
N ALA A 48 -3.86 10.05 -3.29
CA ALA A 48 -3.37 10.57 -2.02
C ALA A 48 -4.50 10.92 -1.04
N ARG A 49 -5.66 11.39 -1.52
CA ARG A 49 -6.80 11.74 -0.66
C ARG A 49 -7.46 10.51 -0.06
N GLU A 50 -7.62 9.47 -0.86
CA GLU A 50 -8.14 8.19 -0.36
C GLU A 50 -7.16 7.53 0.60
N ALA A 51 -5.84 7.58 0.32
CA ALA A 51 -4.81 7.10 1.25
C ALA A 51 -4.86 7.83 2.61
N LEU A 52 -5.11 9.16 2.60
CA LEU A 52 -5.34 9.93 3.82
C LEU A 52 -6.62 9.49 4.53
N ARG A 53 -7.73 9.30 3.80
CA ARG A 53 -9.01 8.82 4.36
C ARG A 53 -8.87 7.45 5.00
N LEU A 54 -8.07 6.57 4.40
CA LEU A 54 -7.75 5.23 4.92
C LEU A 54 -6.72 5.25 6.05
N ARG A 55 -6.15 6.42 6.38
CA ARG A 55 -5.10 6.58 7.40
C ARG A 55 -3.79 5.87 7.06
N LEU A 56 -3.52 5.63 5.78
CA LEU A 56 -2.24 5.11 5.32
C LEU A 56 -1.15 6.18 5.32
N ILE A 57 -1.56 7.45 5.27
CA ILE A 57 -0.69 8.63 5.33
C ILE A 57 -1.22 9.67 6.30
N ASN A 58 -0.37 10.59 6.71
CA ASN A 58 -0.69 11.64 7.69
C ASN A 58 -1.14 12.97 7.07
N LYS A 59 -0.66 13.28 5.86
CA LYS A 59 -0.95 14.56 5.19
C LYS A 59 -0.78 14.44 3.68
N VAL A 60 -1.63 15.15 2.93
CA VAL A 60 -1.45 15.40 1.50
C VAL A 60 -0.99 16.84 1.34
N VAL A 61 -0.03 17.06 0.46
CA VAL A 61 0.57 18.38 0.18
C VAL A 61 0.76 18.58 -1.33
N PRO A 62 0.84 19.82 -1.83
CA PRO A 62 1.26 20.09 -3.20
C PRO A 62 2.60 19.41 -3.52
N SER A 63 2.76 18.91 -4.74
CA SER A 63 3.93 18.09 -5.11
C SER A 63 5.25 18.85 -4.98
N ASP A 64 5.24 20.14 -5.26
CA ASP A 64 6.39 21.05 -5.14
C ASP A 64 6.74 21.41 -3.68
N GLN A 65 5.84 21.18 -2.73
CA GLN A 65 6.04 21.51 -1.30
C GLN A 65 6.37 20.28 -0.43
N LEU A 66 6.46 19.08 -1.01
CA LEU A 66 6.59 17.83 -0.25
C LEU A 66 7.79 17.83 0.70
N LEU A 67 8.95 18.21 0.21
CA LEU A 67 10.17 18.23 1.01
C LEU A 67 10.14 19.32 2.08
N GLU A 68 9.66 20.50 1.75
CA GLU A 68 9.55 21.62 2.70
C GLU A 68 8.62 21.25 3.87
N GLU A 69 7.46 20.68 3.57
CA GLU A 69 6.51 20.23 4.59
C GLU A 69 7.05 19.06 5.43
N ALA A 70 7.83 18.17 4.83
CA ALA A 70 8.51 17.10 5.56
C ALA A 70 9.54 17.67 6.54
N PHE A 71 10.36 18.63 6.11
CA PHE A 71 11.32 19.31 6.99
C PHE A 71 10.64 20.10 8.09
N ARG A 72 9.55 20.82 7.82
CA ARG A 72 8.76 21.50 8.85
C ARG A 72 8.26 20.53 9.94
N LEU A 73 7.82 19.32 9.53
CA LEU A 73 7.41 18.30 10.49
C LEU A 73 8.59 17.78 11.32
N VAL A 74 9.73 17.51 10.69
CA VAL A 74 10.96 17.06 11.37
C VAL A 74 11.44 18.11 12.38
N GLU A 75 11.47 19.39 12.01
CA GLU A 75 11.84 20.48 12.92
C GLU A 75 10.92 20.58 14.14
N ARG A 76 9.61 20.33 13.96
CA ARG A 76 8.69 20.30 15.11
C ARG A 76 9.00 19.13 16.04
N ILE A 77 9.29 17.96 15.47
CA ILE A 77 9.67 16.76 16.26
C ILE A 77 11.01 17.00 16.99
N ALA A 78 11.97 17.65 16.34
CA ALA A 78 13.28 17.97 16.92
C ALA A 78 13.22 18.91 18.14
N ARG A 79 12.11 19.65 18.32
CA ARG A 79 11.88 20.47 19.51
C ARG A 79 11.37 19.68 20.71
N VAL A 80 10.96 18.43 20.51
CA VAL A 80 10.54 17.53 21.61
C VAL A 80 11.79 16.89 22.21
N PRO A 81 11.87 16.75 23.55
CA PRO A 81 13.00 16.07 24.17
C PRO A 81 13.23 14.67 23.55
N PRO A 82 14.48 14.31 23.19
CA PRO A 82 14.76 13.05 22.50
C PRO A 82 14.26 11.81 23.21
N ASP A 83 14.36 11.77 24.53
CA ASP A 83 13.86 10.64 25.34
C ASP A 83 12.35 10.51 25.24
N THR A 84 11.63 11.64 25.20
CA THR A 84 10.17 11.65 25.01
C THR A 84 9.80 11.08 23.63
N VAL A 85 10.50 11.49 22.57
CA VAL A 85 10.29 10.92 21.21
C VAL A 85 10.51 9.42 21.23
N LYS A 86 11.63 8.96 21.79
CA LYS A 86 11.96 7.53 21.90
C LYS A 86 10.89 6.74 22.65
N ILE A 87 10.46 7.23 23.81
CA ILE A 87 9.44 6.58 24.62
C ILE A 87 8.09 6.51 23.88
N ASN A 88 7.69 7.58 23.20
CA ASN A 88 6.45 7.59 22.42
C ASN A 88 6.48 6.60 21.25
N LEU A 89 7.60 6.49 20.54
CA LEU A 89 7.79 5.47 19.50
C LEU A 89 7.70 4.05 20.08
N GLN A 90 8.34 3.80 21.23
CA GLN A 90 8.27 2.50 21.90
C GLN A 90 6.83 2.16 22.34
N LYS A 91 6.10 3.13 22.89
CA LYS A 91 4.68 2.92 23.27
C LYS A 91 3.81 2.60 22.06
N ALA A 92 3.99 3.30 20.93
CA ALA A 92 3.25 3.04 19.72
C ALA A 92 3.55 1.64 19.17
N THR A 93 4.83 1.25 19.12
CA THR A 93 5.25 -0.09 18.68
C THR A 93 4.69 -1.17 19.61
N ALA A 94 4.80 -1.00 20.93
CA ALA A 94 4.25 -1.93 21.90
C ALA A 94 2.72 -2.09 21.78
N GLY A 95 2.01 -1.01 21.43
CA GLY A 95 0.58 -1.06 21.13
C GLY A 95 0.26 -2.00 19.97
N TYR A 96 1.02 -1.93 18.88
CA TYR A 96 0.87 -2.86 17.75
C TYR A 96 1.25 -4.29 18.10
N GLU A 97 2.30 -4.50 18.91
CA GLU A 97 2.67 -5.83 19.39
C GLU A 97 1.57 -6.46 20.25
N MET A 98 0.94 -5.68 21.14
CA MET A 98 -0.23 -6.14 21.91
C MET A 98 -1.44 -6.48 21.02
N MET A 99 -1.57 -5.82 19.87
CA MET A 99 -2.59 -6.16 18.86
C MET A 99 -2.23 -7.41 18.04
N GLY A 100 -1.05 -7.98 18.24
CA GLY A 100 -0.64 -9.23 17.60
C GLY A 100 0.14 -9.04 16.29
N LEU A 101 0.81 -7.90 16.07
CA LEU A 101 1.52 -7.60 14.82
C LEU A 101 2.54 -8.69 14.45
N ALA A 102 3.37 -9.16 15.38
CA ALA A 102 4.37 -10.18 15.11
C ALA A 102 3.75 -11.52 14.66
N LYS A 103 2.66 -11.95 15.35
CA LYS A 103 1.91 -13.15 14.96
C LYS A 103 1.24 -13.00 13.61
N ALA A 104 0.67 -11.82 13.34
CA ALA A 104 0.03 -11.53 12.07
C ALA A 104 1.05 -11.57 10.91
N TRP A 105 2.27 -11.09 11.11
CA TRP A 105 3.34 -11.17 10.12
C TRP A 105 3.80 -12.61 9.85
N SER A 106 3.96 -13.43 10.88
CA SER A 106 4.30 -14.86 10.69
C SER A 106 3.22 -15.55 9.87
N LEU A 107 1.95 -15.39 10.21
CA LEU A 107 0.84 -15.94 9.45
C LEU A 107 0.78 -15.40 8.02
N ASN A 108 1.05 -14.11 7.83
CA ASN A 108 1.10 -13.51 6.48
C ASN A 108 2.15 -14.21 5.61
N ALA A 109 3.35 -14.47 6.14
CA ALA A 109 4.39 -15.17 5.39
C ALA A 109 3.99 -16.61 5.01
N GLU A 110 3.32 -17.33 5.90
CA GLU A 110 2.82 -18.69 5.64
C GLU A 110 1.72 -18.67 4.56
N LEU A 111 0.77 -17.74 4.65
CA LEU A 111 -0.30 -17.60 3.66
C LEU A 111 0.23 -17.15 2.29
N SER A 112 1.23 -16.26 2.26
CA SER A 112 1.90 -15.86 1.02
C SER A 112 2.62 -17.04 0.36
N ALA A 113 3.28 -17.88 1.14
CA ALA A 113 3.89 -19.12 0.63
C ALA A 113 2.82 -20.06 0.07
N LEU A 114 1.70 -20.25 0.77
CA LEU A 114 0.59 -21.08 0.31
C LEU A 114 0.01 -20.53 -1.01
N ALA A 115 -0.16 -19.22 -1.15
CA ALA A 115 -0.64 -18.60 -2.38
C ALA A 115 0.27 -18.92 -3.59
N GLN A 116 1.59 -18.96 -3.38
CA GLN A 116 2.53 -19.36 -4.44
C GLN A 116 2.40 -20.85 -4.81
N LEU A 117 2.18 -21.72 -3.82
CA LEU A 117 2.05 -23.17 -4.04
C LEU A 117 0.71 -23.55 -4.71
N THR A 118 -0.31 -22.73 -4.57
CA THR A 118 -1.66 -22.97 -5.12
C THR A 118 -1.92 -22.23 -6.43
N ARG A 119 -0.88 -21.74 -7.10
CA ARG A 119 -0.99 -21.05 -8.39
C ARG A 119 -1.67 -21.94 -9.43
N ARG A 120 -2.61 -21.34 -10.16
CA ARG A 120 -3.31 -21.99 -11.28
C ARG A 120 -2.73 -21.50 -12.59
N GLU A 121 -2.29 -22.42 -13.43
CA GLU A 121 -1.60 -22.14 -14.69
C GLU A 121 -2.40 -21.21 -15.62
N GLU A 122 -3.71 -21.38 -15.69
CA GLU A 122 -4.59 -20.56 -16.55
C GLU A 122 -4.50 -19.05 -16.28
N PHE A 123 -4.17 -18.64 -15.04
CA PHE A 123 -4.01 -17.24 -14.68
C PHE A 123 -2.58 -16.71 -14.86
N TYR A 124 -1.59 -17.58 -14.80
CA TYR A 124 -0.18 -17.16 -14.81
C TYR A 124 0.49 -17.32 -16.18
N ALA A 125 0.13 -18.32 -16.96
CA ALA A 125 0.74 -18.54 -18.26
C ALA A 125 0.65 -17.33 -19.22
N PRO A 126 -0.47 -16.57 -19.31
CA PRO A 126 -0.53 -15.36 -20.12
C PRO A 126 0.47 -14.28 -19.65
N LEU A 127 0.67 -14.15 -18.34
CA LEU A 127 1.58 -13.16 -17.76
C LEU A 127 3.04 -13.54 -18.00
N GLU A 128 3.38 -14.81 -17.85
CA GLU A 128 4.72 -15.34 -18.15
C GLU A 128 5.06 -15.23 -19.64
N ALA A 129 4.09 -15.47 -20.52
CA ALA A 129 4.25 -15.25 -21.94
C ALA A 129 4.48 -13.77 -22.29
N ALA A 130 3.75 -12.87 -21.63
CA ALA A 130 3.94 -11.42 -21.78
C ALA A 130 5.34 -11.00 -21.28
N GLN A 131 5.78 -11.53 -20.15
CA GLN A 131 7.13 -11.28 -19.62
C GLN A 131 8.22 -11.71 -20.59
N LYS A 132 8.05 -12.86 -21.24
CA LYS A 132 9.00 -13.36 -22.25
C LYS A 132 9.01 -12.52 -23.53
N ARG A 133 7.86 -11.96 -23.96
CA ARG A 133 7.74 -11.14 -25.17
C ARG A 133 8.32 -9.74 -25.02
N GLY A 134 7.93 -9.03 -23.97
CA GLY A 134 8.22 -7.59 -23.80
C GLY A 134 8.72 -7.19 -22.42
N GLY A 135 9.15 -8.16 -21.59
CA GLY A 135 9.67 -7.90 -20.26
C GLY A 135 8.62 -7.35 -19.29
N LEU A 136 9.08 -6.62 -18.27
CA LEU A 136 8.23 -6.08 -17.22
C LEU A 136 7.12 -5.13 -17.72
N PRO A 137 7.32 -4.25 -18.71
CA PRO A 137 6.25 -3.40 -19.22
C PRO A 137 5.09 -4.20 -19.81
N GLU A 138 5.36 -5.20 -20.62
CA GLU A 138 4.34 -6.07 -21.24
C GLU A 138 3.62 -6.92 -20.19
N PHE A 139 4.36 -7.43 -19.20
CA PHE A 139 3.79 -8.14 -18.04
C PHE A 139 2.78 -7.26 -17.31
N ILE A 140 3.15 -6.01 -16.95
CA ILE A 140 2.28 -5.09 -16.22
C ILE A 140 1.05 -4.73 -17.05
N ALA A 141 1.22 -4.45 -18.35
CA ALA A 141 0.12 -4.13 -19.25
C ALA A 141 -0.88 -5.28 -19.34
N THR A 142 -0.39 -6.51 -19.52
CA THR A 142 -1.22 -7.73 -19.59
C THR A 142 -1.93 -8.00 -18.26
N ARG A 143 -1.25 -7.82 -17.14
CA ARG A 143 -1.84 -7.99 -15.81
C ARG A 143 -2.97 -7.02 -15.53
N ASP A 144 -2.79 -5.75 -15.91
CA ASP A 144 -3.70 -4.67 -15.52
C ASP A 144 -4.85 -4.46 -16.51
N ALA A 145 -4.71 -4.88 -17.76
CA ALA A 145 -5.71 -4.69 -18.81
C ALA A 145 -7.13 -5.15 -18.44
N PRO A 146 -7.35 -6.33 -17.82
CA PRO A 146 -8.70 -6.80 -17.45
C PRO A 146 -9.38 -5.92 -16.38
N PHE A 147 -8.63 -5.08 -15.67
CA PHE A 147 -9.13 -4.24 -14.58
C PHE A 147 -9.38 -2.78 -15.01
N ALA A 148 -9.07 -2.45 -16.28
CA ALA A 148 -9.25 -1.10 -16.81
C ALA A 148 -10.65 -0.91 -17.45
N PRO A 149 -11.31 0.26 -17.22
CA PRO A 149 -10.93 1.30 -16.28
C PRO A 149 -11.26 0.93 -14.84
N GLU A 150 -10.45 1.37 -13.90
CA GLU A 150 -10.77 1.17 -12.50
C GLU A 150 -12.03 1.98 -12.11
N PRO A 151 -12.87 1.48 -11.18
CA PRO A 151 -14.15 2.15 -10.87
C PRO A 151 -13.94 3.47 -10.10
N PHE A 152 -12.81 3.61 -9.42
CA PHE A 152 -12.45 4.78 -8.61
C PHE A 152 -10.94 4.99 -8.62
N GLY A 153 -10.52 6.16 -8.12
CA GLY A 153 -9.12 6.50 -7.95
C GLY A 153 -8.47 7.07 -9.22
N PRO A 154 -7.14 7.11 -9.25
CA PRO A 154 -6.39 7.85 -10.28
C PRO A 154 -6.49 7.25 -11.68
N ARG A 155 -6.88 5.99 -11.79
CA ARG A 155 -7.06 5.29 -13.08
C ARG A 155 -8.53 5.13 -13.48
N ALA A 156 -9.45 5.74 -12.75
CA ALA A 156 -10.86 5.78 -13.12
C ALA A 156 -11.09 6.65 -14.37
N LYS A 157 -12.08 6.27 -15.21
CA LYS A 157 -12.55 7.18 -16.24
C LYS A 157 -13.13 8.42 -15.55
N ARG A 158 -12.65 9.62 -15.95
CA ARG A 158 -13.33 10.86 -15.55
C ARG A 158 -14.75 10.77 -16.09
N ARG A 159 -15.75 10.98 -15.23
CA ARG A 159 -17.13 11.19 -15.67
C ARG A 159 -17.11 12.59 -16.32
N GLU A 160 -17.38 12.62 -17.62
CA GLU A 160 -17.65 13.85 -18.35
C GLU A 160 -18.93 14.50 -17.82
#